data_eff802abbd6f81abcaea765cde479704
#
_entry.id   eff802abbd6f81abcaea765cde479704
#
_cell.length_a   1.000
_cell.length_b   1.000
_cell.length_c   1.000
_cell.angle_alpha   90.00
_cell.angle_beta   90.00
_cell.angle_gamma   90.00
#
_symmetry.space_group_name_H-M   'P 1'
#
loop_
_entity.id
_entity.type
_entity.pdbx_description
1 polymer ?
#
loop_
_entity_poly.entity_id
_entity_poly.type
_entity_poly.pdbx_seq_one_letter_code
_entity_poly.pdbx_strand_id
1 'polypeptide(L)'
;MNLSMKQTIKLSVLGLAVPFFVVASLAWSPFQASAAPDAAATFKAKCAACHGQDGKGETPVGKAMKIRDLGSAEVQGQSDDALNEIVSKGKGKMPAYEKSLGADQCKQLVAEIRKFKR
;
A
#
# COMPACT_ATOMS: atom_id res chain seq x y z
N MET A 1 -49.88 -53.38 33.48
CA MET A 1 -49.94 -54.44 32.45
C MET A 1 -48.90 -54.13 31.44
N ASN A 2 -47.78 -54.81 31.52
CA ASN A 2 -47.24 -55.70 30.50
C ASN A 2 -46.84 -55.01 29.19
N LEU A 3 -45.69 -55.14 28.65
CA LEU A 3 -44.72 -56.21 28.53
C LEU A 3 -43.40 -55.56 28.10
N SER A 4 -42.36 -55.77 28.75
CA SER A 4 -41.28 -56.67 28.42
C SER A 4 -41.06 -56.86 26.92
N MET A 5 -40.04 -56.18 26.41
CA MET A 5 -39.31 -56.77 25.31
C MET A 5 -37.83 -56.36 25.43
N LYS A 6 -37.11 -57.29 25.98
CA LYS A 6 -35.65 -57.32 25.97
C LYS A 6 -35.20 -57.46 24.52
N GLN A 7 -34.71 -56.44 23.93
CA GLN A 7 -33.91 -56.58 22.72
C GLN A 7 -32.45 -56.52 23.08
N THR A 8 -31.88 -57.66 23.13
CA THR A 8 -30.45 -57.89 23.17
C THR A 8 -29.85 -57.42 21.83
N ILE A 9 -29.29 -56.22 21.81
CA ILE A 9 -28.50 -55.80 20.68
C ILE A 9 -27.12 -56.44 20.81
N LYS A 10 -26.88 -57.44 20.00
CA LYS A 10 -25.56 -58.05 19.82
C LYS A 10 -24.64 -56.99 19.22
N LEU A 11 -23.67 -56.53 20.03
CA LEU A 11 -22.57 -55.72 19.51
C LEU A 11 -21.70 -56.60 18.61
N SER A 12 -21.88 -56.51 17.32
CA SER A 12 -20.89 -57.00 16.37
C SER A 12 -19.77 -55.94 16.31
N VAL A 13 -18.68 -56.26 16.97
CA VAL A 13 -17.42 -55.53 16.85
C VAL A 13 -16.84 -55.86 15.48
N LEU A 14 -17.20 -55.09 14.47
CA LEU A 14 -16.50 -55.14 13.20
C LEU A 14 -15.50 -53.98 13.18
N GLY A 15 -14.23 -54.30 13.41
CA GLY A 15 -13.15 -53.32 13.38
C GLY A 15 -13.01 -52.72 11.99
N LEU A 16 -13.42 -51.47 11.84
CA LEU A 16 -12.97 -50.64 10.75
C LEU A 16 -11.82 -49.77 11.28
N ALA A 17 -10.61 -50.17 10.92
CA ALA A 17 -9.45 -49.32 11.06
C ALA A 17 -9.63 -48.12 10.13
N VAL A 18 -10.03 -47.01 10.69
CA VAL A 18 -10.01 -45.72 9.98
C VAL A 18 -8.56 -45.26 9.95
N PRO A 19 -7.92 -45.18 8.78
CA PRO A 19 -6.61 -44.57 8.73
C PRO A 19 -6.79 -43.07 9.04
N PHE A 20 -6.15 -42.65 10.12
CA PHE A 20 -6.07 -41.27 10.53
C PHE A 20 -5.16 -40.53 9.51
N PHE A 21 -5.77 -40.05 8.42
CA PHE A 21 -5.12 -39.13 7.51
C PHE A 21 -4.97 -37.80 8.26
N VAL A 22 -3.82 -37.62 8.93
CA VAL A 22 -3.37 -36.33 9.37
C VAL A 22 -3.07 -35.53 8.11
N VAL A 23 -4.06 -34.84 7.63
CA VAL A 23 -3.86 -33.80 6.62
C VAL A 23 -3.12 -32.68 7.34
N ALA A 24 -1.78 -32.69 7.26
CA ALA A 24 -0.96 -31.55 7.60
C ALA A 24 -1.34 -30.44 6.62
N SER A 25 -2.35 -29.64 6.99
CA SER A 25 -2.63 -28.37 6.33
C SER A 25 -1.45 -27.47 6.60
N LEU A 26 -0.46 -27.52 5.70
CA LEU A 26 0.53 -26.46 5.57
C LEU A 26 -0.29 -25.19 5.28
N ALA A 27 -0.55 -24.42 6.34
CA ALA A 27 -1.05 -23.08 6.23
C ALA A 27 0.00 -22.27 5.45
N TRP A 28 -0.19 -22.21 4.15
CA TRP A 28 0.52 -21.28 3.29
C TRP A 28 -0.01 -19.90 3.66
N SER A 29 0.59 -19.32 4.68
CA SER A 29 0.36 -17.91 4.97
C SER A 29 0.86 -17.14 3.75
N PRO A 30 0.00 -16.46 2.98
CA PRO A 30 0.50 -15.57 1.97
C PRO A 30 1.31 -14.51 2.74
N PHE A 31 2.59 -14.44 2.45
CA PHE A 31 3.44 -13.34 2.87
C PHE A 31 2.77 -12.08 2.33
N GLN A 32 2.03 -11.41 3.19
CA GLN A 32 1.47 -10.11 2.86
C GLN A 32 2.67 -9.17 2.79
N ALA A 33 3.20 -9.02 1.59
CA ALA A 33 4.08 -7.91 1.29
C ALA A 33 3.31 -6.66 1.70
N SER A 34 3.81 -5.97 2.72
CA SER A 34 3.26 -4.67 3.11
C SER A 34 3.29 -3.80 1.88
N ALA A 35 2.13 -3.55 1.29
CA ALA A 35 2.03 -2.70 0.13
C ALA A 35 2.63 -1.35 0.53
N ALA A 36 3.58 -0.86 -0.27
CA ALA A 36 4.11 0.48 -0.08
C ALA A 36 2.92 1.46 -0.01
N PRO A 37 2.97 2.49 0.85
CA PRO A 37 1.88 3.45 0.95
C PRO A 37 1.54 3.98 -0.43
N ASP A 38 0.24 4.10 -0.73
CA ASP A 38 -0.23 4.66 -1.99
C ASP A 38 0.39 6.05 -2.22
N ALA A 39 0.96 6.28 -3.41
CA ALA A 39 1.64 7.52 -3.74
C ALA A 39 0.71 8.74 -3.65
N ALA A 40 -0.55 8.59 -4.02
CA ALA A 40 -1.56 9.65 -3.90
C ALA A 40 -1.83 10.00 -2.43
N ALA A 41 -1.96 8.99 -1.56
CA ALA A 41 -2.12 9.21 -0.12
C ALA A 41 -0.87 9.85 0.48
N THR A 42 0.32 9.42 0.06
CA THR A 42 1.59 10.02 0.50
C THR A 42 1.73 11.47 0.04
N PHE A 43 1.40 11.76 -1.22
CA PHE A 43 1.38 13.13 -1.75
C PHE A 43 0.45 14.02 -0.93
N LYS A 44 -0.78 13.56 -0.70
CA LYS A 44 -1.75 14.29 0.12
C LYS A 44 -1.24 14.58 1.52
N ALA A 45 -0.60 13.61 2.17
CA ALA A 45 -0.15 13.73 3.56
C ALA A 45 1.14 14.55 3.72
N LYS A 46 2.06 14.49 2.75
CA LYS A 46 3.42 15.07 2.88
C LYS A 46 3.70 16.25 1.97
N CYS A 47 3.03 16.36 0.83
CA CYS A 47 3.35 17.30 -0.22
C CYS A 47 2.29 18.39 -0.40
N ALA A 48 1.01 18.02 -0.23
CA ALA A 48 -0.12 18.90 -0.53
C ALA A 48 -0.21 20.15 0.33
N ALA A 49 0.37 20.17 1.53
CA ALA A 49 0.42 21.36 2.37
C ALA A 49 1.09 22.55 1.66
N CYS A 50 2.10 22.25 0.84
CA CYS A 50 2.82 23.24 0.05
C CYS A 50 2.34 23.25 -1.40
N HIS A 51 2.27 22.09 -2.06
CA HIS A 51 1.98 21.98 -3.49
C HIS A 51 0.48 22.07 -3.84
N GLY A 52 -0.42 21.96 -2.86
CA GLY A 52 -1.85 21.82 -3.10
C GLY A 52 -2.22 20.39 -3.50
N GLN A 53 -3.47 19.99 -3.27
CA GLN A 53 -3.94 18.68 -3.69
C GLN A 53 -4.02 18.55 -5.23
N ASP A 54 -4.13 19.66 -5.91
CA ASP A 54 -4.16 19.80 -7.36
C ASP A 54 -2.77 20.09 -7.98
N GLY A 55 -1.73 20.14 -7.15
CA GLY A 55 -0.35 20.39 -7.55
C GLY A 55 -0.04 21.82 -8.00
N LYS A 56 -0.97 22.76 -7.87
CA LYS A 56 -0.79 24.14 -8.38
C LYS A 56 0.10 25.03 -7.51
N GLY A 57 0.38 24.61 -6.27
CA GLY A 57 1.14 25.45 -5.33
C GLY A 57 0.38 26.68 -4.82
N GLU A 58 -0.93 26.73 -4.97
CA GLU A 58 -1.76 27.88 -4.58
C GLU A 58 -2.20 27.88 -3.11
N THR A 59 -1.57 27.07 -2.29
CA THR A 59 -1.75 27.13 -0.83
C THR A 59 -1.12 28.41 -0.26
N PRO A 60 -1.50 28.85 0.95
CA PRO A 60 -0.85 30.00 1.58
C PRO A 60 0.68 29.86 1.65
N VAL A 61 1.16 28.65 1.99
CA VAL A 61 2.59 28.33 2.04
C VAL A 61 3.19 28.33 0.63
N GLY A 62 2.50 27.70 -0.31
CA GLY A 62 2.92 27.62 -1.71
C GLY A 62 3.11 29.00 -2.33
N LYS A 63 2.16 29.90 -2.12
CA LYS A 63 2.25 31.30 -2.60
C LYS A 63 3.39 32.04 -1.93
N ALA A 64 3.54 31.94 -0.62
CA ALA A 64 4.64 32.62 0.12
C ALA A 64 6.02 32.13 -0.33
N MET A 65 6.14 30.84 -0.68
CA MET A 65 7.38 30.21 -1.16
C MET A 65 7.57 30.28 -2.66
N LYS A 66 6.59 30.77 -3.42
CA LYS A 66 6.57 30.79 -4.89
C LYS A 66 6.81 29.39 -5.49
N ILE A 67 6.06 28.42 -4.96
CA ILE A 67 6.15 27.03 -5.41
C ILE A 67 5.58 26.91 -6.81
N ARG A 68 6.30 26.18 -7.68
CA ARG A 68 5.88 25.96 -9.06
C ARG A 68 4.64 25.08 -9.15
N ASP A 69 3.81 25.35 -10.13
CA ASP A 69 2.74 24.45 -10.54
C ASP A 69 3.34 23.15 -11.09
N LEU A 70 3.06 22.04 -10.42
CA LEU A 70 3.55 20.72 -10.82
C LEU A 70 3.00 20.28 -12.19
N GLY A 71 1.84 20.82 -12.63
CA GLY A 71 1.26 20.54 -13.94
C GLY A 71 1.81 21.40 -15.08
N SER A 72 2.68 22.37 -14.78
CA SER A 72 3.24 23.27 -15.78
C SER A 72 4.16 22.54 -16.78
N ALA A 73 4.28 23.09 -17.99
CA ALA A 73 5.20 22.56 -19.01
C ALA A 73 6.64 22.55 -18.52
N GLU A 74 7.05 23.52 -17.71
CA GLU A 74 8.39 23.59 -17.13
C GLU A 74 8.70 22.39 -16.21
N VAL A 75 7.75 21.99 -15.36
CA VAL A 75 7.93 20.83 -14.47
C VAL A 75 7.77 19.54 -15.26
N GLN A 76 6.74 19.45 -16.09
CA GLN A 76 6.42 18.22 -16.85
C GLN A 76 7.44 17.93 -17.96
N GLY A 77 8.22 18.89 -18.40
CA GLY A 77 9.32 18.73 -19.36
C GLY A 77 10.62 18.19 -18.75
N GLN A 78 10.72 18.12 -17.42
CA GLN A 78 11.89 17.51 -16.77
C GLN A 78 11.83 15.99 -16.86
N SER A 79 12.99 15.33 -16.83
CA SER A 79 13.04 13.85 -16.77
C SER A 79 12.55 13.32 -15.43
N ASP A 80 12.13 12.06 -15.39
CA ASP A 80 11.72 11.39 -14.15
C ASP A 80 12.89 11.33 -13.15
N ASP A 81 14.11 11.14 -13.63
CA ASP A 81 15.31 11.15 -12.79
C ASP A 81 15.54 12.51 -12.14
N ALA A 82 15.38 13.61 -12.90
CA ALA A 82 15.51 14.95 -12.37
C ALA A 82 14.44 15.26 -11.31
N LEU A 83 13.20 14.87 -11.56
CA LEU A 83 12.12 15.01 -10.57
C LEU A 83 12.36 14.14 -9.35
N ASN A 84 12.81 12.90 -9.55
CA ASN A 84 13.14 11.99 -8.46
C ASN A 84 14.29 12.51 -7.59
N GLU A 85 15.30 13.10 -8.20
CA GLU A 85 16.39 13.72 -7.44
C GLU A 85 15.89 14.86 -6.55
N ILE A 86 14.98 15.70 -7.07
CA ILE A 86 14.37 16.79 -6.28
C ILE A 86 13.54 16.24 -5.12
N VAL A 87 12.74 15.20 -5.34
CA VAL A 87 11.93 14.57 -4.30
C VAL A 87 12.81 13.89 -3.25
N SER A 88 13.83 13.15 -3.71
CA SER A 88 14.71 12.37 -2.83
C SER A 88 15.65 13.23 -2.01
N LYS A 89 16.32 14.17 -2.65
CA LYS A 89 17.39 14.98 -2.02
C LYS A 89 16.94 16.35 -1.58
N GLY A 90 15.75 16.78 -2.01
CA GLY A 90 15.28 18.14 -1.77
C GLY A 90 15.92 19.17 -2.71
N LYS A 91 15.31 20.34 -2.76
CA LYS A 91 15.86 21.49 -3.51
C LYS A 91 15.37 22.80 -2.91
N GLY A 92 16.30 23.68 -2.52
CA GLY A 92 15.95 24.95 -1.90
C GLY A 92 15.13 24.75 -0.61
N LYS A 93 13.89 25.21 -0.61
CA LYS A 93 12.98 25.06 0.55
C LYS A 93 12.26 23.73 0.60
N MET A 94 12.33 22.91 -0.45
CA MET A 94 11.73 21.59 -0.48
C MET A 94 12.62 20.61 0.28
N PRO A 95 12.10 19.91 1.30
CA PRO A 95 12.87 18.96 2.07
C PRO A 95 13.18 17.68 1.28
N ALA A 96 14.19 16.94 1.73
CA ALA A 96 14.55 15.63 1.20
C ALA A 96 13.67 14.54 1.81
N TYR A 97 13.13 13.64 0.98
CA TYR A 97 12.22 12.58 1.44
C TYR A 97 12.78 11.17 1.40
N GLU A 98 13.95 10.94 0.77
CA GLU A 98 14.50 9.59 0.61
C GLU A 98 14.70 8.85 1.94
N LYS A 99 15.21 9.55 2.97
CA LYS A 99 15.42 8.94 4.29
C LYS A 99 14.13 8.56 5.01
N SER A 100 13.04 9.28 4.76
CA SER A 100 11.76 9.06 5.44
C SER A 100 10.79 8.17 4.69
N LEU A 101 10.87 8.15 3.35
CA LEU A 101 9.95 7.40 2.50
C LEU A 101 10.62 6.23 1.77
N GLY A 102 11.93 6.27 1.58
CA GLY A 102 12.67 5.31 0.76
C GLY A 102 12.67 5.67 -0.73
N ALA A 103 13.65 5.12 -1.45
CA ALA A 103 13.87 5.42 -2.86
C ALA A 103 12.68 5.03 -3.76
N ASP A 104 12.05 3.88 -3.49
CA ASP A 104 10.93 3.40 -4.29
C ASP A 104 9.70 4.29 -4.15
N GLN A 105 9.40 4.76 -2.94
CA GLN A 105 8.28 5.68 -2.72
C GLN A 105 8.55 7.05 -3.38
N CYS A 106 9.78 7.52 -3.40
CA CYS A 106 10.14 8.75 -4.12
C CYS A 106 9.86 8.62 -5.63
N LYS A 107 10.20 7.48 -6.25
CA LYS A 107 9.86 7.20 -7.64
C LYS A 107 8.35 7.14 -7.90
N GLN A 108 7.61 6.54 -6.99
CA GLN A 108 6.14 6.49 -7.08
C GLN A 108 5.52 7.88 -6.97
N LEU A 109 6.10 8.77 -6.16
CA LEU A 109 5.69 10.18 -6.10
C LEU A 109 5.93 10.93 -7.41
N VAL A 110 7.00 10.62 -8.15
CA VAL A 110 7.20 11.18 -9.49
C VAL A 110 6.06 10.76 -10.44
N ALA A 111 5.66 9.50 -10.40
CA ALA A 111 4.50 9.04 -11.18
C ALA A 111 3.21 9.77 -10.77
N GLU A 112 3.04 10.09 -9.50
CA GLU A 112 1.91 10.90 -9.03
C GLU A 112 1.98 12.34 -9.54
N ILE A 113 3.17 12.96 -9.52
CA ILE A 113 3.42 14.30 -10.07
C ILE A 113 3.06 14.35 -11.56
N ARG A 114 3.32 13.30 -12.33
CA ARG A 114 2.96 13.22 -13.76
C ARG A 114 1.47 13.32 -14.03
N LYS A 115 0.64 12.91 -13.08
CA LYS A 115 -0.83 13.00 -13.22
C LYS A 115 -1.34 14.45 -13.22
N PHE A 116 -0.55 15.40 -12.72
CA PHE A 116 -0.92 16.82 -12.75
C PHE A 116 -0.69 17.50 -14.10
N LYS A 117 -0.11 16.80 -15.09
CA LYS A 117 0.11 17.36 -16.43
C LYS A 117 -1.19 17.92 -17.02
N ARG A 118 -1.16 19.13 -17.51
CA ARG A 118 -2.29 19.87 -18.16
C ARG A 118 -1.93 20.25 -19.58
#